data_b1b6db591ac51768f0034b7501a721d3
#
_entry.id   b1b6db591ac51768f0034b7501a721d3
#
_cell.length_a   1.000
_cell.length_b   1.000
_cell.length_c   1.000
_cell.angle_alpha   90.00
_cell.angle_beta   90.00
_cell.angle_gamma   90.00
#
_symmetry.space_group_name_H-M   'P 1'
#
loop_
_entity.id
_entity.type
_entity.pdbx_description
1 polymer ?
#
loop_
_entity_poly.entity_id
_entity_poly.type
_entity_poly.pdbx_seq_one_letter_code
_entity_poly.pdbx_strand_id
1 'polypeptide(L)'
;MELKDRYYYFTSALSKKFCNHVMNFALQKKHKKAVVGNKKLENYSKKELKEVKKNTRDSKITWLQEPWMYRELKPYLEDANRLAHWNFDFDWIESLQFTKYAKNQFYTWHTDAFPDSYKSSSSTHNNKIRKLSFICQLSNPNKYKGGEVDFVIPKMDKTKLTFSAYQLKEIIPQGSIVVFPSFVWHRVKPVTKGVRHSLVSWAL
;
A
#
# COMPACT_ATOMS: atom_id res chain seq x y z
N MET A 1 -10.51 -12.05 18.15
CA MET A 1 -10.49 -10.57 18.34
C MET A 1 -11.15 -9.94 17.14
N GLU A 2 -12.28 -9.28 17.33
CA GLU A 2 -12.93 -8.52 16.27
C GLU A 2 -12.34 -7.11 16.27
N LEU A 3 -11.72 -6.69 15.14
CA LEU A 3 -11.23 -5.33 15.03
C LEU A 3 -12.42 -4.39 14.82
N LYS A 4 -12.57 -3.41 15.70
CA LYS A 4 -13.62 -2.39 15.61
C LYS A 4 -13.50 -1.61 14.28
N ASP A 5 -12.28 -1.21 13.93
CA ASP A 5 -11.97 -0.49 12.71
C ASP A 5 -10.99 -1.30 11.84
N ARG A 6 -11.29 -1.41 10.55
CA ARG A 6 -10.46 -2.16 9.60
C ARG A 6 -9.46 -1.29 8.85
N TYR A 7 -9.64 0.01 8.90
CA TYR A 7 -8.73 1.02 8.38
C TYR A 7 -8.97 2.35 9.11
N TYR A 8 -7.97 3.19 9.12
CA TYR A 8 -8.02 4.56 9.57
C TYR A 8 -7.49 5.47 8.48
N TYR A 9 -8.06 6.66 8.30
CA TYR A 9 -7.68 7.53 7.21
C TYR A 9 -7.54 8.98 7.63
N PHE A 10 -6.73 9.71 6.87
CA PHE A 10 -6.51 11.14 6.99
C PHE A 10 -6.69 11.74 5.59
N THR A 11 -7.77 12.48 5.38
CA THR A 11 -8.04 13.09 4.08
C THR A 11 -7.20 14.34 3.87
N SER A 12 -6.48 14.42 2.72
CA SER A 12 -5.63 15.57 2.36
C SER A 12 -4.62 15.96 3.45
N ALA A 13 -4.11 14.97 4.19
CA ALA A 13 -3.20 15.17 5.32
C ALA A 13 -1.86 15.79 4.90
N LEU A 14 -1.36 15.41 3.74
CA LEU A 14 -0.11 15.92 3.20
C LEU A 14 -0.36 17.04 2.20
N SER A 15 0.49 18.06 2.25
CA SER A 15 0.40 19.18 1.31
C SER A 15 0.64 18.73 -0.13
N LYS A 16 0.00 19.41 -1.08
CA LYS A 16 0.26 19.20 -2.51
C LYS A 16 1.74 19.40 -2.87
N LYS A 17 2.42 20.34 -2.19
CA LYS A 17 3.86 20.60 -2.36
C LYS A 17 4.67 19.36 -1.96
N PHE A 18 4.39 18.75 -0.82
CA PHE A 18 5.05 17.52 -0.38
C PHE A 18 4.81 16.38 -1.37
N CYS A 19 3.56 16.12 -1.76
CA CYS A 19 3.22 15.07 -2.72
C CYS A 19 3.97 15.24 -4.05
N ASN A 20 4.01 16.46 -4.58
CA ASN A 20 4.72 16.77 -5.83
C ASN A 20 6.24 16.60 -5.66
N HIS A 21 6.79 16.99 -4.50
CA HIS A 21 8.22 16.79 -4.20
C HIS A 21 8.59 15.32 -4.18
N VAL A 22 7.82 14.48 -3.48
CA VAL A 22 7.99 13.01 -3.48
C VAL A 22 7.93 12.44 -4.90
N MET A 23 6.92 12.83 -5.68
CA MET A 23 6.78 12.35 -7.06
C MET A 23 7.97 12.75 -7.94
N ASN A 24 8.39 14.01 -7.91
CA ASN A 24 9.52 14.49 -8.70
C ASN A 24 10.82 13.78 -8.32
N PHE A 25 11.06 13.60 -7.02
CA PHE A 25 12.22 12.88 -6.51
C PHE A 25 12.24 11.40 -6.97
N ALA A 26 11.11 10.72 -6.82
CA ALA A 26 11.00 9.30 -7.18
C ALA A 26 11.10 9.06 -8.69
N LEU A 27 10.54 9.97 -9.51
CA LEU A 27 10.54 9.83 -10.97
C LEU A 27 11.93 9.98 -11.60
N GLN A 28 12.89 10.61 -10.90
CA GLN A 28 14.30 10.69 -11.34
C GLN A 28 15.07 9.37 -11.10
N LYS A 29 14.55 8.48 -10.27
CA LYS A 29 15.18 7.20 -9.95
C LYS A 29 14.75 6.09 -10.92
N LYS A 30 15.56 5.03 -11.01
CA LYS A 30 15.25 3.86 -11.84
C LYS A 30 14.02 3.12 -11.32
N HIS A 31 13.01 2.96 -12.16
CA HIS A 31 11.82 2.18 -11.87
C HIS A 31 12.00 0.71 -12.27
N LYS A 32 11.62 -0.21 -11.38
CA LYS A 32 11.60 -1.65 -11.64
C LYS A 32 10.16 -2.14 -11.81
N LYS A 33 9.95 -3.25 -12.52
CA LYS A 33 8.66 -3.96 -12.52
C LYS A 33 8.39 -4.46 -11.11
N ALA A 34 7.16 -4.30 -10.64
CA ALA A 34 6.75 -4.90 -9.38
C ALA A 34 6.63 -6.41 -9.53
N VAL A 35 6.99 -7.12 -8.46
CA VAL A 35 6.78 -8.56 -8.27
C VAL A 35 6.00 -8.78 -6.99
N VAL A 36 5.50 -9.98 -6.77
CA VAL A 36 4.67 -10.34 -5.62
C VAL A 36 5.36 -11.41 -4.79
N GLY A 37 5.23 -11.32 -3.46
CA GLY A 37 5.86 -12.26 -2.52
C GLY A 37 7.35 -12.00 -2.29
N ASN A 38 8.02 -12.95 -1.63
CA ASN A 38 9.41 -12.83 -1.22
C ASN A 38 10.44 -13.19 -2.32
N LYS A 39 9.98 -13.61 -3.50
CA LYS A 39 10.85 -13.98 -4.62
C LYS A 39 11.44 -12.72 -5.26
N LYS A 40 12.77 -12.62 -5.33
CA LYS A 40 13.44 -11.51 -6.01
C LYS A 40 13.14 -11.50 -7.51
N LEU A 41 13.09 -10.32 -8.12
CA LEU A 41 12.77 -10.14 -9.55
C LEU A 41 13.67 -11.00 -10.47
N GLU A 42 14.94 -11.12 -10.15
CA GLU A 42 15.94 -11.91 -10.88
C GLU A 42 15.65 -13.42 -10.89
N ASN A 43 14.90 -13.90 -9.91
CA ASN A 43 14.53 -15.31 -9.77
C ASN A 43 13.22 -15.69 -10.51
N TYR A 44 12.59 -14.73 -11.21
CA TYR A 44 11.41 -15.01 -12.02
C TYR A 44 11.79 -15.33 -13.45
N SER A 45 11.27 -16.41 -14.00
CA SER A 45 11.32 -16.67 -15.44
C SER A 45 10.47 -15.65 -16.22
N LYS A 46 10.73 -15.51 -17.51
CA LYS A 46 9.92 -14.65 -18.40
C LYS A 46 8.43 -15.04 -18.41
N LYS A 47 8.13 -16.34 -18.31
CA LYS A 47 6.76 -16.88 -18.26
C LYS A 47 6.08 -16.48 -16.96
N GLU A 48 6.71 -16.70 -15.81
CA GLU A 48 6.16 -16.30 -14.49
C GLU A 48 5.92 -14.80 -14.40
N LEU A 49 6.85 -13.96 -14.89
CA LEU A 49 6.64 -12.50 -14.94
C LEU A 49 5.44 -12.10 -15.79
N LYS A 50 5.19 -12.82 -16.91
CA LYS A 50 4.04 -12.58 -17.77
C LYS A 50 2.73 -12.94 -17.05
N GLU A 51 2.71 -14.05 -16.31
CA GLU A 51 1.55 -14.49 -15.53
C GLU A 51 1.26 -13.53 -14.35
N VAL A 52 2.28 -13.13 -13.60
CA VAL A 52 2.13 -12.14 -12.52
C VAL A 52 1.54 -10.85 -13.07
N LYS A 53 2.09 -10.34 -14.18
CA LYS A 53 1.60 -9.12 -14.82
C LYS A 53 0.15 -9.24 -15.26
N LYS A 54 -0.26 -10.40 -15.80
CA LYS A 54 -1.61 -10.62 -16.33
C LYS A 54 -2.65 -10.79 -15.23
N ASN A 55 -2.31 -11.53 -14.17
CA ASN A 55 -3.30 -12.07 -13.23
C ASN A 55 -3.21 -11.48 -11.84
N THR A 56 -2.07 -10.90 -11.45
CA THR A 56 -1.85 -10.47 -10.06
C THR A 56 -1.52 -9.01 -9.95
N ARG A 57 -0.45 -8.55 -10.59
CA ARG A 57 0.03 -7.17 -10.46
C ARG A 57 0.72 -6.69 -11.73
N ASP A 58 0.28 -5.54 -12.26
CA ASP A 58 1.04 -4.78 -13.24
C ASP A 58 1.27 -3.37 -12.69
N SER A 59 2.48 -3.06 -12.33
CA SER A 59 2.91 -1.74 -11.86
C SER A 59 4.42 -1.58 -11.94
N LYS A 60 4.90 -0.35 -11.83
CA LYS A 60 6.32 -0.04 -11.65
C LYS A 60 6.56 0.50 -10.26
N ILE A 61 7.69 0.15 -9.65
CA ILE A 61 8.04 0.56 -8.30
C ILE A 61 9.44 1.16 -8.24
N THR A 62 9.64 1.99 -7.23
CA THR A 62 10.94 2.50 -6.80
C THR A 62 10.98 2.50 -5.29
N TRP A 63 12.04 1.95 -4.70
CA TRP A 63 12.24 1.94 -3.27
C TRP A 63 12.96 3.20 -2.82
N LEU A 64 12.46 3.83 -1.76
CA LEU A 64 12.94 5.09 -1.20
C LEU A 64 13.23 4.90 0.30
N GLN A 65 14.28 5.57 0.80
CA GLN A 65 14.71 5.47 2.20
C GLN A 65 15.09 6.83 2.79
N GLU A 66 14.61 7.89 2.19
CA GLU A 66 14.94 9.26 2.58
C GLU A 66 14.33 9.64 3.94
N PRO A 67 15.14 10.01 4.96
CA PRO A 67 14.68 10.28 6.32
C PRO A 67 13.59 11.36 6.41
N TRP A 68 13.59 12.35 5.51
CA TRP A 68 12.58 13.41 5.52
C TRP A 68 11.18 12.90 5.19
N MET A 69 11.04 11.82 4.40
CA MET A 69 9.75 11.19 4.12
C MET A 69 9.22 10.47 5.37
N TYR A 70 10.09 9.74 6.08
CA TYR A 70 9.70 9.05 7.31
C TYR A 70 9.26 10.01 8.42
N ARG A 71 9.97 11.15 8.58
CA ARG A 71 9.59 12.18 9.55
C ARG A 71 8.18 12.72 9.33
N GLU A 72 7.79 12.86 8.05
CA GLU A 72 6.45 13.34 7.70
C GLU A 72 5.38 12.26 7.86
N LEU A 73 5.68 10.99 7.56
CA LEU A 73 4.69 9.92 7.43
C LEU A 73 4.49 9.12 8.72
N LYS A 74 5.55 8.92 9.50
CA LYS A 74 5.52 8.11 10.73
C LYS A 74 4.47 8.56 11.74
N PRO A 75 4.26 9.86 12.01
CA PRO A 75 3.22 10.30 12.94
C PRO A 75 1.81 9.82 12.56
N TYR A 76 1.46 9.82 11.28
CA TYR A 76 0.16 9.33 10.81
C TYR A 76 -0.02 7.82 11.05
N LEU A 77 1.05 7.05 10.91
CA LEU A 77 1.02 5.61 11.18
C LEU A 77 0.80 5.33 12.69
N GLU A 78 1.52 6.05 13.55
CA GLU A 78 1.42 5.95 15.01
C GLU A 78 0.04 6.41 15.51
N ASP A 79 -0.46 7.53 15.00
CA ASP A 79 -1.77 8.07 15.35
C ASP A 79 -2.90 7.15 14.90
N ALA A 80 -2.85 6.60 13.67
CA ALA A 80 -3.85 5.66 13.20
C ALA A 80 -3.88 4.40 14.08
N ASN A 81 -2.72 3.84 14.44
CA ASN A 81 -2.61 2.66 15.29
C ASN A 81 -3.25 2.90 16.68
N ARG A 82 -3.01 4.07 17.26
CA ARG A 82 -3.56 4.47 18.55
C ARG A 82 -5.06 4.77 18.47
N LEU A 83 -5.49 5.59 17.49
CA LEU A 83 -6.87 6.07 17.35
C LEU A 83 -7.85 4.99 16.91
N ALA A 84 -7.40 4.03 16.11
CA ALA A 84 -8.17 2.83 15.75
C ALA A 84 -8.12 1.74 16.83
N HIS A 85 -7.45 1.99 17.96
CA HIS A 85 -7.28 1.05 19.08
C HIS A 85 -6.68 -0.30 18.68
N TRP A 86 -5.89 -0.34 17.60
CA TRP A 86 -5.19 -1.57 17.23
C TRP A 86 -4.04 -1.88 18.17
N ASN A 87 -3.30 -0.84 18.59
CA ASN A 87 -2.19 -0.91 19.54
C ASN A 87 -1.15 -1.99 19.19
N PHE A 88 -0.87 -2.15 17.89
CA PHE A 88 0.22 -3.02 17.45
C PHE A 88 1.54 -2.45 17.91
N ASP A 89 2.35 -3.29 18.54
CA ASP A 89 3.73 -2.95 18.82
C ASP A 89 4.57 -3.15 17.55
N PHE A 90 5.28 -2.11 17.09
CA PHE A 90 6.18 -2.14 15.94
C PHE A 90 7.38 -1.22 16.19
N ASP A 91 8.54 -1.66 15.75
CA ASP A 91 9.81 -0.95 15.95
C ASP A 91 10.52 -0.60 14.65
N TRP A 92 9.99 -1.05 13.52
CA TRP A 92 10.58 -0.82 12.22
C TRP A 92 9.54 -0.47 11.15
N ILE A 93 9.89 0.47 10.28
CA ILE A 93 9.12 0.80 9.07
C ILE A 93 9.98 0.46 7.87
N GLU A 94 9.45 -0.37 6.97
CA GLU A 94 10.14 -0.79 5.75
C GLU A 94 10.43 0.39 4.80
N SER A 95 11.27 0.15 3.80
CA SER A 95 11.50 1.11 2.72
C SER A 95 10.18 1.52 2.07
N LEU A 96 10.06 2.81 1.76
CA LEU A 96 8.88 3.37 1.11
C LEU A 96 8.84 2.91 -0.35
N GLN A 97 7.76 2.26 -0.75
CA GLN A 97 7.52 1.83 -2.11
C GLN A 97 6.74 2.89 -2.88
N PHE A 98 7.44 3.71 -3.66
CA PHE A 98 6.79 4.56 -4.66
C PHE A 98 6.26 3.67 -5.77
N THR A 99 4.95 3.69 -6.00
CA THR A 99 4.28 2.85 -6.99
C THR A 99 3.64 3.69 -8.07
N LYS A 100 3.89 3.33 -9.33
CA LYS A 100 3.33 3.94 -10.53
C LYS A 100 2.40 2.95 -11.23
N TYR A 101 1.15 3.35 -11.42
CA TYR A 101 0.15 2.63 -12.23
C TYR A 101 -0.20 3.48 -13.46
N ALA A 102 0.18 3.02 -14.64
CA ALA A 102 -0.24 3.58 -15.93
C ALA A 102 -1.56 2.94 -16.39
N LYS A 103 -2.06 3.33 -17.56
CA LYS A 103 -3.29 2.77 -18.16
C LYS A 103 -3.26 1.24 -18.18
N ASN A 104 -4.35 0.63 -17.76
CA ASN A 104 -4.58 -0.82 -17.59
C ASN A 104 -3.73 -1.48 -16.51
N GLN A 105 -2.93 -0.76 -15.76
CA GLN A 105 -2.15 -1.30 -14.66
C GLN A 105 -2.97 -1.37 -13.37
N PHE A 106 -2.72 -2.40 -12.55
CA PHE A 106 -3.54 -2.79 -11.41
C PHE A 106 -2.76 -3.63 -10.40
N TYR A 107 -3.39 -3.91 -9.26
CA TYR A 107 -2.99 -4.95 -8.32
C TYR A 107 -4.25 -5.62 -7.79
N THR A 108 -4.41 -6.92 -8.06
CA THR A 108 -5.61 -7.67 -7.66
C THR A 108 -5.71 -7.84 -6.15
N TRP A 109 -6.73 -8.55 -5.68
CA TRP A 109 -6.95 -8.83 -4.27
C TRP A 109 -5.74 -9.53 -3.63
N HIS A 110 -5.25 -8.96 -2.53
CA HIS A 110 -4.12 -9.46 -1.76
C HIS A 110 -4.17 -8.95 -0.32
N THR A 111 -3.36 -9.56 0.54
CA THR A 111 -2.97 -9.03 1.83
C THR A 111 -1.48 -8.67 1.77
N ASP A 112 -1.05 -7.75 2.61
CA ASP A 112 0.36 -7.38 2.74
C ASP A 112 1.11 -8.24 3.77
N ALA A 113 0.37 -8.85 4.70
CA ALA A 113 0.91 -9.80 5.65
C ALA A 113 1.29 -11.12 4.96
N PHE A 114 2.46 -11.63 5.30
CA PHE A 114 2.88 -12.96 4.87
C PHE A 114 2.46 -14.01 5.92
N PRO A 115 2.22 -15.28 5.50
CA PRO A 115 1.93 -16.37 6.44
C PRO A 115 3.06 -16.59 7.45
N ASP A 116 4.29 -16.42 7.00
CA ASP A 116 5.50 -16.64 7.81
C ASP A 116 6.21 -15.33 8.11
N SER A 117 6.91 -15.30 9.24
CA SER A 117 7.84 -14.21 9.55
C SER A 117 8.99 -14.13 8.57
N TYR A 118 9.56 -12.94 8.42
CA TYR A 118 10.76 -12.78 7.63
C TYR A 118 11.91 -13.63 8.17
N LYS A 119 12.55 -14.39 7.26
CA LYS A 119 13.84 -15.05 7.52
C LYS A 119 14.92 -14.20 6.86
N SER A 120 15.65 -13.44 7.65
CA SER A 120 16.65 -12.49 7.18
C SER A 120 17.87 -12.49 8.09
N SER A 121 19.05 -12.23 7.54
CA SER A 121 20.24 -11.94 8.33
C SER A 121 20.20 -10.55 9.00
N SER A 122 19.29 -9.68 8.57
CA SER A 122 19.12 -8.36 9.18
C SER A 122 18.25 -8.44 10.43
N SER A 123 18.76 -7.93 11.56
CA SER A 123 18.03 -7.86 12.83
C SER A 123 16.74 -7.03 12.72
N THR A 124 16.68 -6.06 11.81
CA THR A 124 15.50 -5.20 11.61
C THR A 124 14.30 -5.91 10.99
N HIS A 125 14.51 -7.04 10.32
CA HIS A 125 13.45 -7.81 9.65
C HIS A 125 13.29 -9.22 10.21
N ASN A 126 14.35 -9.80 10.77
CA ASN A 126 14.35 -11.20 11.17
C ASN A 126 13.27 -11.51 12.19
N ASN A 127 12.52 -12.58 11.96
CA ASN A 127 11.39 -13.04 12.79
C ASN A 127 10.24 -12.02 12.94
N LYS A 128 10.20 -10.96 12.14
CA LYS A 128 9.12 -9.99 12.15
C LYS A 128 8.08 -10.28 11.06
N ILE A 129 6.88 -9.78 11.28
CA ILE A 129 5.77 -9.80 10.32
C ILE A 129 5.29 -8.37 10.08
N ARG A 130 4.70 -8.11 8.94
CA ARG A 130 4.01 -6.85 8.67
C ARG A 130 2.72 -6.78 9.51
N LYS A 131 2.65 -5.80 10.37
CA LYS A 131 1.51 -5.54 11.26
C LYS A 131 0.58 -4.49 10.67
N LEU A 132 1.14 -3.38 10.22
CA LEU A 132 0.39 -2.29 9.61
C LEU A 132 0.91 -1.99 8.21
N SER A 133 -0.02 -1.67 7.32
CA SER A 133 0.23 -1.14 5.99
C SER A 133 -0.27 0.29 5.92
N PHE A 134 0.40 1.15 5.17
CA PHE A 134 -0.15 2.44 4.81
C PHE A 134 -0.02 2.75 3.32
N ILE A 135 -0.97 3.48 2.79
CA ILE A 135 -0.98 3.98 1.43
C ILE A 135 -1.17 5.49 1.48
N CYS A 136 -0.26 6.22 0.87
CA CYS A 136 -0.38 7.66 0.65
C CYS A 136 -0.70 7.94 -0.82
N GLN A 137 -1.79 8.67 -1.09
CA GLN A 137 -2.21 9.09 -2.41
C GLN A 137 -1.42 10.31 -2.86
N LEU A 138 -0.52 10.15 -3.83
CA LEU A 138 0.34 11.23 -4.31
C LEU A 138 -0.23 11.99 -5.51
N SER A 139 -0.98 11.31 -6.39
CA SER A 139 -1.51 11.93 -7.61
C SER A 139 -2.70 12.83 -7.34
N ASN A 140 -2.77 13.93 -8.07
CA ASN A 140 -3.99 14.74 -8.17
C ASN A 140 -5.10 13.91 -8.86
N PRO A 141 -6.30 13.73 -8.25
CA PRO A 141 -7.38 12.91 -8.79
C PRO A 141 -7.90 13.37 -10.15
N ASN A 142 -7.73 14.65 -10.50
CA ASN A 142 -8.14 15.18 -11.81
C ASN A 142 -7.19 14.77 -12.95
N LYS A 143 -6.03 14.19 -12.65
CA LYS A 143 -5.01 13.79 -13.65
C LYS A 143 -5.10 12.33 -14.07
N TYR A 144 -5.97 11.52 -13.45
CA TYR A 144 -6.16 10.12 -13.80
C TYR A 144 -7.60 9.67 -13.54
N LYS A 145 -7.97 8.49 -14.04
CA LYS A 145 -9.25 7.81 -13.77
C LYS A 145 -9.00 6.32 -13.55
N GLY A 146 -9.83 5.67 -12.75
CA GLY A 146 -9.61 4.32 -12.29
C GLY A 146 -8.55 4.28 -11.18
N GLY A 147 -8.01 3.11 -10.89
CA GLY A 147 -6.99 2.95 -9.85
C GLY A 147 -7.51 3.14 -8.43
N GLU A 148 -8.81 2.98 -8.22
CA GLU A 148 -9.43 3.04 -6.89
C GLU A 148 -8.88 1.93 -6.01
N VAL A 149 -8.76 2.21 -4.72
CA VAL A 149 -8.43 1.21 -3.70
C VAL A 149 -9.71 0.68 -3.11
N ASP A 150 -9.90 -0.64 -3.19
CA ASP A 150 -11.01 -1.34 -2.55
C ASP A 150 -10.49 -2.20 -1.41
N PHE A 151 -11.28 -2.30 -0.34
CA PHE A 151 -11.11 -3.23 0.77
C PHE A 151 -12.22 -4.28 0.78
N VAL A 152 -11.93 -5.46 1.32
CA VAL A 152 -12.95 -6.45 1.66
C VAL A 152 -13.48 -6.13 3.05
N ILE A 153 -14.77 -5.81 3.13
CA ILE A 153 -15.46 -5.56 4.38
C ILE A 153 -16.44 -6.71 4.65
N PRO A 154 -16.30 -7.44 5.78
CA PRO A 154 -17.29 -8.41 6.18
C PRO A 154 -18.57 -7.68 6.62
N LYS A 155 -19.69 -8.27 6.26
CA LYS A 155 -21.01 -7.86 6.72
C LYS A 155 -21.72 -9.05 7.36
N MET A 156 -22.22 -8.84 8.57
CA MET A 156 -23.15 -9.79 9.19
C MET A 156 -24.56 -9.43 8.75
N ASP A 157 -25.24 -10.39 8.13
CA ASP A 157 -26.67 -10.34 7.87
C ASP A 157 -27.34 -11.46 8.68
N LYS A 158 -28.00 -11.05 9.75
CA LYS A 158 -28.62 -11.96 10.74
C LYS A 158 -27.64 -13.06 11.19
N THR A 159 -27.63 -14.21 10.50
CA THR A 159 -26.80 -15.37 10.84
C THR A 159 -25.71 -15.65 9.80
N LYS A 160 -25.65 -14.89 8.70
CA LYS A 160 -24.72 -15.15 7.59
C LYS A 160 -23.66 -14.08 7.50
N LEU A 161 -22.39 -14.49 7.63
CA LEU A 161 -21.24 -13.65 7.32
C LEU A 161 -21.09 -13.57 5.80
N THR A 162 -21.12 -12.35 5.27
CA THR A 162 -20.88 -12.05 3.86
C THR A 162 -19.70 -11.10 3.73
N PHE A 163 -19.10 -11.05 2.54
CA PHE A 163 -17.97 -10.15 2.25
C PHE A 163 -18.35 -9.27 1.06
N SER A 164 -18.08 -7.98 1.16
CA SER A 164 -18.31 -7.04 0.07
C SER A 164 -17.08 -6.16 -0.19
N ALA A 165 -16.87 -5.82 -1.45
CA ALA A 165 -15.87 -4.83 -1.81
C ALA A 165 -16.37 -3.42 -1.43
N TYR A 166 -15.55 -2.67 -0.73
CA TYR A 166 -15.80 -1.28 -0.37
C TYR A 166 -14.71 -0.39 -0.97
N GLN A 167 -15.10 0.58 -1.79
CA GLN A 167 -14.17 1.55 -2.36
C GLN A 167 -13.88 2.67 -1.36
N LEU A 168 -12.60 2.89 -1.07
CA LEU A 168 -12.15 3.96 -0.18
C LEU A 168 -12.20 5.31 -0.90
N LYS A 169 -13.32 6.01 -0.77
CA LYS A 169 -13.50 7.35 -1.37
C LYS A 169 -12.72 8.42 -0.61
N GLU A 170 -12.48 8.20 0.67
CA GLU A 170 -11.83 9.12 1.61
C GLU A 170 -10.37 9.41 1.23
N ILE A 171 -9.71 8.47 0.52
CA ILE A 171 -8.32 8.62 0.11
C ILE A 171 -8.15 9.04 -1.35
N ILE A 172 -9.24 9.37 -2.06
CA ILE A 172 -9.15 9.89 -3.44
C ILE A 172 -8.42 11.23 -3.51
N PRO A 173 -8.64 12.20 -2.58
CA PRO A 173 -7.93 13.47 -2.61
C PRO A 173 -6.41 13.29 -2.50
N GLN A 174 -5.66 14.14 -3.22
CA GLN A 174 -4.19 14.17 -3.15
C GLN A 174 -3.72 14.45 -1.72
N GLY A 175 -2.74 13.71 -1.25
CA GLY A 175 -2.18 13.81 0.09
C GLY A 175 -2.94 13.02 1.15
N SER A 176 -4.02 12.31 0.79
CA SER A 176 -4.71 11.45 1.73
C SER A 176 -3.88 10.21 2.06
N ILE A 177 -4.01 9.76 3.31
CA ILE A 177 -3.34 8.57 3.84
C ILE A 177 -4.40 7.60 4.34
N VAL A 178 -4.24 6.32 4.09
CA VAL A 178 -4.94 5.25 4.80
C VAL A 178 -3.94 4.31 5.44
N VAL A 179 -4.21 3.93 6.68
CA VAL A 179 -3.49 2.93 7.46
C VAL A 179 -4.44 1.79 7.77
N PHE A 180 -3.95 0.56 7.72
CA PHE A 180 -4.75 -0.64 7.99
C PHE A 180 -3.88 -1.82 8.43
N PRO A 181 -4.44 -2.78 9.19
CA PRO A 181 -3.75 -4.02 9.50
C PRO A 181 -3.36 -4.78 8.23
N SER A 182 -2.11 -5.23 8.14
CA SER A 182 -1.54 -5.80 6.91
C SER A 182 -2.25 -7.07 6.40
N PHE A 183 -3.07 -7.71 7.23
CA PHE A 183 -3.91 -8.87 6.84
C PHE A 183 -5.25 -8.47 6.20
N VAL A 184 -5.58 -7.20 6.12
CA VAL A 184 -6.81 -6.73 5.46
C VAL A 184 -6.69 -6.90 3.95
N TRP A 185 -7.66 -7.63 3.35
CA TRP A 185 -7.73 -7.83 1.92
C TRP A 185 -8.05 -6.53 1.19
N HIS A 186 -7.21 -6.20 0.22
CA HIS A 186 -7.35 -4.98 -0.58
C HIS A 186 -6.87 -5.17 -2.01
N ARG A 187 -7.25 -4.24 -2.89
CA ARG A 187 -6.80 -4.21 -4.28
C ARG A 187 -6.66 -2.77 -4.79
N VAL A 188 -5.95 -2.62 -5.91
CA VAL A 188 -5.95 -1.41 -6.75
C VAL A 188 -6.60 -1.78 -8.08
N LYS A 189 -7.74 -1.16 -8.40
CA LYS A 189 -8.42 -1.34 -9.69
C LYS A 189 -7.56 -0.87 -10.86
N PRO A 190 -7.83 -1.33 -12.10
CA PRO A 190 -7.13 -0.84 -13.27
C PRO A 190 -7.28 0.69 -13.43
N VAL A 191 -6.17 1.36 -13.70
CA VAL A 191 -6.18 2.75 -14.14
C VAL A 191 -6.70 2.80 -15.57
N THR A 192 -7.75 3.60 -15.81
CA THR A 192 -8.39 3.68 -17.14
C THR A 192 -7.87 4.86 -17.97
N LYS A 193 -7.39 5.94 -17.31
CA LYS A 193 -6.82 7.13 -17.95
C LYS A 193 -5.72 7.74 -17.07
N GLY A 194 -4.67 8.28 -17.68
CA GLY A 194 -3.58 8.96 -16.97
C GLY A 194 -2.67 8.01 -16.20
N VAL A 195 -2.08 8.51 -15.13
CA VAL A 195 -1.13 7.76 -14.28
C VAL A 195 -1.43 8.06 -12.82
N ARG A 196 -1.57 7.00 -12.02
CA ARG A 196 -1.70 7.09 -10.56
C ARG A 196 -0.36 6.79 -9.90
N HIS A 197 0.02 7.64 -8.95
CA HIS A 197 1.18 7.43 -8.08
C HIS A 197 0.73 7.33 -6.62
N SER A 198 1.31 6.40 -5.90
CA SER A 198 1.14 6.25 -4.45
C SER A 198 2.47 5.92 -3.79
N LEU A 199 2.54 6.19 -2.49
CA LEU A 199 3.62 5.74 -1.63
C LEU A 199 3.03 4.72 -0.66
N VAL A 200 3.70 3.58 -0.52
CA VAL A 200 3.25 2.47 0.33
C VAL A 200 4.40 2.04 1.22
N SER A 201 4.13 1.67 2.45
CA SER A 201 5.10 1.00 3.31
C SER A 201 4.40 0.20 4.41
N TRP A 202 5.21 -0.47 5.22
CA TRP A 202 4.74 -1.42 6.21
C TRP A 202 5.51 -1.24 7.53
N ALA A 203 4.79 -1.38 8.65
CA ALA A 203 5.38 -1.48 9.98
C ALA A 203 5.45 -2.94 10.43
N LEU A 204 6.59 -3.33 11.00
CA LEU A 204 6.92 -4.68 11.45
C LEU A 204 6.87 -4.81 12.97
#